data_a40efcb736ce0ce79f70bdcd9bf13d98
#
_entry.id   a40efcb736ce0ce79f70bdcd9bf13d98
#
_cell.length_a   1.000
_cell.length_b   1.000
_cell.length_c   1.000
_cell.angle_alpha   90.00
_cell.angle_beta   90.00
_cell.angle_gamma   90.00
#
_symmetry.space_group_name_H-M   'P 1'
#
loop_
_entity.id
_entity.type
_entity.pdbx_description
1 polymer ?
#
loop_
_entity_poly.entity_id
_entity_poly.type
_entity_poly.pdbx_seq_one_letter_code
_entity_poly.pdbx_strand_id
1 'polypeptide(L)'
;AKFLPEYLKKGILKNDPFQILDRNGVGQLIREAVFKGRSTRENLKCGICGEHGGEPSSVEFCHYAGLNYVSCSPFRVPIAKLAAAHAALKEK
;
A
#
# COMPACT_ATOMS: atom_id res chain seq x y z
N ALA A 1 10.60 5.78 16.23
CA ALA A 1 11.87 6.01 15.60
C ALA A 1 12.31 7.46 15.77
N LYS A 2 13.36 7.69 16.51
CA LYS A 2 13.82 9.05 16.84
C LYS A 2 14.47 9.75 15.65
N PHE A 3 14.98 9.01 14.70
CA PHE A 3 15.67 9.57 13.54
C PHE A 3 14.73 9.98 12.40
N LEU A 4 13.53 9.41 12.34
CA LEU A 4 12.59 9.66 11.24
C LEU A 4 12.22 11.13 11.07
N PRO A 5 11.82 11.85 12.15
CA PRO A 5 11.48 13.27 11.99
C PRO A 5 12.63 14.09 11.42
N GLU A 6 13.87 13.77 11.82
CA GLU A 6 15.06 14.44 11.29
C GLU A 6 15.24 14.18 9.79
N TYR A 7 15.08 12.93 9.38
CA TYR A 7 15.23 12.55 7.98
C TYR A 7 14.17 13.21 7.09
N LEU A 8 12.95 13.28 7.60
CA LEU A 8 11.86 13.95 6.89
C LEU A 8 12.11 15.45 6.79
N LYS A 9 12.54 16.07 7.90
CA LYS A 9 12.82 17.50 7.95
C LYS A 9 13.94 17.89 6.99
N LYS A 10 14.97 17.06 6.90
CA LYS A 10 16.12 17.30 6.02
C LYS A 10 15.88 16.91 4.57
N GLY A 11 14.74 16.33 4.27
CA GLY A 11 14.43 15.91 2.90
C GLY A 11 15.13 14.63 2.46
N ILE A 12 15.75 13.91 3.38
CA ILE A 12 16.38 12.63 3.07
C ILE A 12 15.33 11.61 2.67
N LEU A 13 14.19 11.60 3.40
CA LEU A 13 13.02 10.81 3.05
C LEU A 13 11.91 11.76 2.62
N LYS A 14 11.29 11.46 1.50
CA LYS A 14 10.16 12.25 1.00
C LYS A 14 8.92 12.08 1.88
N ASN A 15 8.66 10.86 2.30
CA ASN A 15 7.50 10.51 3.12
C ASN A 15 7.92 9.59 4.25
N ASP A 16 7.08 9.54 5.29
CA ASP A 16 7.26 8.59 6.39
C ASP A 16 6.94 7.18 5.87
N PRO A 17 7.95 6.28 5.81
CA PRO A 17 7.74 4.94 5.25
C PRO A 17 6.80 4.06 6.07
N PHE A 18 6.53 4.43 7.32
CA PHE A 18 5.57 3.69 8.16
C PHE A 18 4.13 4.10 7.88
N GLN A 19 3.91 5.20 7.18
CA GLN A 19 2.57 5.67 6.84
C GLN A 19 2.26 5.56 5.36
N ILE A 20 3.21 5.92 4.51
CA ILE A 20 3.04 5.93 3.06
C ILE A 20 3.98 4.90 2.44
N LEU A 21 3.40 3.97 1.70
CA LEU A 21 4.16 2.90 1.06
C LEU A 21 5.06 3.47 -0.04
N ASP A 22 6.33 3.09 -0.03
CA ASP A 22 7.28 3.48 -1.06
C ASP A 22 7.09 2.58 -2.28
N ARG A 23 6.42 3.10 -3.30
CA ARG A 23 6.09 2.35 -4.51
C ARG A 23 7.33 1.86 -5.25
N ASN A 24 8.39 2.64 -5.25
CA ASN A 24 9.60 2.33 -5.99
C ASN A 24 10.57 1.42 -5.23
N GLY A 25 10.42 1.34 -3.92
CA GLY A 25 11.22 0.47 -3.06
C GLY A 25 10.46 -0.80 -2.73
N VAL A 26 9.84 -0.84 -1.54
CA VAL A 26 9.12 -2.02 -1.08
C VAL A 26 7.97 -2.40 -2.03
N GLY A 27 7.44 -1.44 -2.79
CA GLY A 27 6.41 -1.72 -3.77
C GLY A 27 6.84 -2.75 -4.81
N GLN A 28 8.10 -2.74 -5.22
CA GLN A 28 8.62 -3.74 -6.14
C GLN A 28 8.60 -5.13 -5.52
N LEU A 29 8.94 -5.23 -4.24
CA LEU A 29 8.90 -6.50 -3.52
C LEU A 29 7.47 -7.03 -3.39
N ILE A 30 6.52 -6.13 -3.16
CA ILE A 30 5.11 -6.50 -3.08
C ILE A 30 4.63 -7.08 -4.42
N ARG A 31 4.95 -6.42 -5.52
CA ARG A 31 4.58 -6.90 -6.85
C ARG A 31 5.20 -8.26 -7.15
N GLU A 32 6.48 -8.42 -6.80
CA GLU A 32 7.17 -9.68 -6.99
C GLU A 32 6.54 -10.80 -6.15
N ALA A 33 6.18 -10.49 -4.90
CA ALA A 33 5.54 -11.47 -4.03
C ALA A 33 4.20 -11.94 -4.60
N VAL A 34 3.39 -11.00 -5.10
CA VAL A 34 2.09 -11.33 -5.71
C VAL A 34 2.30 -12.20 -6.95
N PHE A 35 3.20 -11.78 -7.82
CA PHE A 35 3.49 -12.50 -9.06
C PHE A 35 3.99 -13.93 -8.79
N LYS A 36 4.97 -14.06 -7.92
CA LYS A 36 5.55 -15.37 -7.60
C LYS A 36 4.55 -16.28 -6.86
N GLY A 37 3.80 -15.71 -5.95
CA GLY A 37 2.78 -16.48 -5.23
C GLY A 37 1.73 -17.04 -6.17
N ARG A 38 1.24 -16.22 -7.08
CA ARG A 38 0.21 -16.63 -8.02
C ARG A 38 0.73 -17.49 -9.16
N SER A 39 2.04 -17.52 -9.40
CA SER A 39 2.62 -18.44 -10.37
C SER A 39 2.54 -19.89 -9.88
N THR A 40 2.47 -20.09 -8.58
CA THR A 40 2.31 -21.43 -7.98
C THR A 40 0.85 -21.71 -7.68
N ARG A 41 0.11 -20.69 -7.20
CA ARG A 41 -1.29 -20.84 -6.87
C ARG A 41 -2.05 -19.65 -7.46
N GLU A 42 -2.68 -19.87 -8.60
CA GLU A 42 -3.30 -18.81 -9.41
C GLU A 42 -4.28 -17.93 -8.64
N ASN A 43 -5.07 -18.51 -7.76
CA ASN A 43 -6.08 -17.79 -7.00
C ASN A 43 -5.64 -17.44 -5.58
N LEU A 44 -4.33 -17.35 -5.35
CA LEU A 44 -3.80 -16.98 -4.04
C LEU A 44 -4.33 -15.60 -3.63
N LYS A 45 -4.91 -15.53 -2.44
CA LYS A 45 -5.40 -14.28 -1.88
C LYS A 45 -4.24 -13.53 -1.24
N CYS A 46 -4.00 -12.31 -1.71
CA CYS A 46 -2.92 -11.46 -1.21
C CYS A 46 -3.51 -10.19 -0.61
N GLY A 47 -2.99 -9.77 0.51
CA GLY A 47 -3.45 -8.57 1.18
C GLY A 47 -2.36 -7.89 1.98
N ILE A 48 -2.65 -6.71 2.46
CA ILE A 48 -1.73 -5.92 3.28
C ILE A 48 -2.48 -5.37 4.49
N CYS A 49 -1.74 -5.12 5.56
CA CYS A 49 -2.32 -4.55 6.78
C CYS A 49 -1.42 -3.42 7.30
N GLY A 50 -1.80 -2.85 8.43
CA GLY A 50 -1.06 -1.76 9.03
C GLY A 50 -1.50 -0.40 8.52
N GLU A 51 -0.69 0.62 8.77
CA GLU A 51 -1.04 2.00 8.42
C GLU A 51 -1.21 2.19 6.92
N HIS A 52 -0.47 1.46 6.11
CA HIS A 52 -0.56 1.53 4.65
C HIS A 52 -1.95 1.15 4.15
N GLY A 53 -2.64 0.25 4.84
CA GLY A 53 -3.99 -0.17 4.45
C GLY A 53 -5.04 0.92 4.60
N GLY A 54 -4.74 1.99 5.33
CA GLY A 54 -5.65 3.11 5.51
C GLY A 54 -5.18 4.40 4.85
N GLU A 55 -4.04 4.39 4.16
CA GLU A 55 -3.49 5.57 3.50
C GLU A 55 -3.86 5.56 2.02
N PRO A 56 -4.50 6.64 1.50
CA PRO A 56 -5.08 6.62 0.15
C PRO A 56 -4.15 6.22 -0.98
N SER A 57 -2.94 6.79 -1.03
CA SER A 57 -2.03 6.48 -2.14
C SER A 57 -1.51 5.05 -2.06
N SER A 58 -1.36 4.52 -0.85
CA SER A 58 -0.94 3.14 -0.64
C SER A 58 -2.04 2.16 -1.04
N VAL A 59 -3.30 2.48 -0.72
CA VAL A 59 -4.45 1.68 -1.15
C VAL A 59 -4.54 1.66 -2.69
N GLU A 60 -4.35 2.80 -3.33
CA GLU A 60 -4.33 2.89 -4.78
C GLU A 60 -3.24 1.97 -5.36
N PHE A 61 -2.04 2.03 -4.81
CA PHE A 61 -0.95 1.16 -5.24
C PHE A 61 -1.32 -0.32 -5.08
N CYS A 62 -1.92 -0.68 -3.95
CA CYS A 62 -2.33 -2.06 -3.70
C CYS A 62 -3.32 -2.55 -4.76
N HIS A 63 -4.23 -1.69 -5.19
CA HIS A 63 -5.16 -2.02 -6.26
C HIS A 63 -4.39 -2.37 -7.55
N TYR A 64 -3.45 -1.53 -7.95
CA TYR A 64 -2.67 -1.76 -9.18
C TYR A 64 -1.70 -2.94 -9.05
N ALA A 65 -1.24 -3.23 -7.85
CA ALA A 65 -0.37 -4.39 -7.62
C ALA A 65 -1.16 -5.71 -7.63
N GLY A 66 -2.48 -5.64 -7.66
CA GLY A 66 -3.32 -6.83 -7.73
C GLY A 66 -3.65 -7.47 -6.40
N LEU A 67 -3.52 -6.72 -5.29
CA LEU A 67 -3.90 -7.25 -3.99
C LEU A 67 -5.42 -7.38 -3.90
N ASN A 68 -5.87 -8.36 -3.15
CA ASN A 68 -7.30 -8.66 -3.00
C ASN A 68 -7.96 -7.82 -1.92
N TYR A 69 -7.21 -7.43 -0.90
CA TYR A 69 -7.77 -6.68 0.22
C TYR A 69 -6.71 -5.89 0.95
N VAL A 70 -7.15 -4.91 1.72
CA VAL A 70 -6.33 -4.18 2.68
C VAL A 70 -7.02 -4.21 4.03
N SER A 71 -6.25 -4.24 5.11
CA SER A 71 -6.78 -4.13 6.47
C SER A 71 -6.24 -2.86 7.10
N CYS A 72 -7.07 -2.19 7.86
CA CYS A 72 -6.68 -0.96 8.56
C CYS A 72 -7.50 -0.81 9.83
N SER A 73 -7.17 0.21 10.64
CA SER A 73 -7.95 0.49 11.83
C SER A 73 -9.38 0.88 11.43
N PRO A 74 -10.38 0.62 12.30
CA PRO A 74 -11.77 0.94 11.97
C PRO A 74 -12.00 2.39 11.55
N PHE A 75 -11.27 3.32 12.15
CA PHE A 75 -11.40 4.75 11.81
C PHE A 75 -11.00 5.08 10.39
N ARG A 76 -10.15 4.26 9.77
CA ARG A 76 -9.66 4.48 8.42
C ARG A 76 -10.43 3.74 7.35
N VAL A 77 -11.37 2.87 7.75
CA VAL A 77 -12.15 2.10 6.78
C VAL A 77 -12.87 2.97 5.75
N PRO A 78 -13.54 4.07 6.15
CA PRO A 78 -14.20 4.92 5.15
C PRO A 78 -13.21 5.52 4.13
N ILE A 79 -12.03 5.93 4.60
CA ILE A 79 -10.99 6.47 3.74
C ILE A 79 -10.47 5.41 2.78
N ALA A 80 -10.23 4.19 3.30
CA ALA A 80 -9.74 3.08 2.49
C ALA A 80 -10.76 2.68 1.41
N LYS A 81 -12.04 2.64 1.75
CA LYS A 81 -13.10 2.34 0.80
C LYS A 81 -13.16 3.37 -0.32
N LEU A 82 -13.07 4.65 0.04
CA LEU A 82 -13.09 5.72 -0.94
C LEU A 82 -11.88 5.65 -1.87
N ALA A 83 -10.70 5.41 -1.30
CA ALA A 83 -9.47 5.29 -2.07
C ALA A 83 -9.54 4.11 -3.04
N ALA A 84 -10.07 2.97 -2.58
CA ALA A 84 -10.24 1.79 -3.43
C ALA A 84 -11.22 2.07 -4.58
N ALA A 85 -12.31 2.77 -4.29
CA ALA A 85 -13.28 3.16 -5.32
C ALA A 85 -12.65 4.10 -6.35
N HIS A 86 -11.87 5.07 -5.91
CA HIS A 86 -11.16 5.97 -6.81
C HIS A 86 -10.18 5.22 -7.71
N ALA A 87 -9.43 4.27 -7.15
CA ALA A 87 -8.50 3.47 -7.94
C ALA A 87 -9.22 2.65 -9.01
N ALA A 88 -10.34 2.04 -8.65
CA ALA A 88 -11.14 1.26 -9.58
C ALA A 88 -11.71 2.13 -10.71
N LEU A 89 -12.15 3.36 -10.37
CA LEU A 89 -12.68 4.28 -11.37
C LEU A 89 -11.60 4.78 -12.33
N LYS A 90 -10.38 4.98 -11.84
CA LYS A 90 -9.27 5.41 -12.69
C LYS A 90 -8.88 4.39 -13.75
N GLU A 91 -9.14 3.12 -13.51
CA GLU A 91 -8.86 2.06 -14.48
C GLU A 91 -9.81 2.11 -15.68
N LYS A 92 -10.96 2.72 -15.49
CA LYS A 92 -11.95 2.85 -16.56
C LYS A 92 -11.68 4.11 -17.37
#